data_9e3f4bacad9a8cb259136914fdc7ea81
#
_entry.id   9e3f4bacad9a8cb259136914fdc7ea81
#
_cell.length_a   1.000
_cell.length_b   1.000
_cell.length_c   1.000
_cell.angle_alpha   90.00
_cell.angle_beta   90.00
_cell.angle_gamma   90.00
#
_symmetry.space_group_name_H-M   'P 1'
#
loop_
_entity.id
_entity.type
_entity.pdbx_description
1 polymer ?
#
loop_
_entity_poly.entity_id
_entity_poly.type
_entity_poly.pdbx_seq_one_letter_code
_entity_poly.pdbx_strand_id
1 'polypeptide(L)'
;FDKKTNWKVAAADGQMGTIMKAYREWQLSGDDNFLKNIYPGVKKALSFAWIPEGWDANKDGVMEGCQHNTMDIEYFGPNPEIEFWYLGALKAAAAMAHYLNDKDFEKTCTTLLSMGSKWTDENLFNGEFYFQKIQPVKDKNDIANGLSAGMGAKDVSNPDFQIGEGCLVDQLVGQ
;
A
#
# COMPACT_ATOMS: atom_id res chain seq x y z
N PHE A 1 11.73 -13.54 9.13
CA PHE A 1 11.98 -12.24 9.74
C PHE A 1 13.11 -12.42 10.76
N ASP A 2 14.27 -11.85 10.47
CA ASP A 2 15.39 -11.84 11.38
C ASP A 2 15.04 -10.97 12.60
N LYS A 3 14.92 -11.58 13.78
CA LYS A 3 14.64 -10.87 15.05
C LYS A 3 15.74 -9.86 15.45
N LYS A 4 16.83 -9.77 14.68
CA LYS A 4 17.98 -8.89 14.94
C LYS A 4 17.89 -7.54 14.22
N THR A 5 17.00 -7.38 13.24
CA THR A 5 16.79 -6.09 12.59
C THR A 5 15.69 -5.33 13.34
N ASN A 6 16.08 -4.24 14.00
CA ASN A 6 15.15 -3.31 14.67
C ASN A 6 14.37 -2.43 13.68
N TRP A 7 14.11 -2.91 12.49
CA TRP A 7 13.25 -2.20 11.53
C TRP A 7 11.84 -2.13 12.08
N LYS A 8 11.44 -0.93 12.48
CA LYS A 8 10.11 -0.64 13.04
C LYS A 8 9.21 0.06 12.04
N VAL A 9 9.69 0.24 10.80
CA VAL A 9 9.00 0.99 9.76
C VAL A 9 8.61 0.04 8.64
N ALA A 10 7.37 0.14 8.20
CA ALA A 10 6.86 -0.62 7.07
C ALA A 10 7.12 0.16 5.77
N ALA A 11 7.68 -0.51 4.78
CA ALA A 11 7.70 -0.01 3.41
C ALA A 11 6.37 -0.35 2.75
N ALA A 12 5.64 0.66 2.27
CA ALA A 12 4.27 0.50 1.77
C ALA A 12 4.22 -0.46 0.56
N ASP A 13 5.08 -0.25 -0.44
CA ASP A 13 5.24 -1.13 -1.59
C ASP A 13 5.68 -2.55 -1.19
N GLY A 14 6.68 -2.66 -0.33
CA GLY A 14 7.20 -3.95 0.14
C GLY A 14 6.18 -4.76 0.91
N GLN A 15 5.35 -4.12 1.74
CA GLN A 15 4.30 -4.79 2.49
C GLN A 15 3.20 -5.29 1.56
N MET A 16 2.74 -4.47 0.63
CA MET A 16 1.73 -4.87 -0.36
C MET A 16 2.28 -5.92 -1.32
N GLY A 17 3.51 -5.78 -1.78
CA GLY A 17 4.21 -6.77 -2.61
C GLY A 17 4.35 -8.13 -1.92
N THR A 18 4.54 -8.16 -0.60
CA THR A 18 4.60 -9.41 0.17
C THR A 18 3.27 -10.17 0.13
N ILE A 19 2.13 -9.45 0.17
CA ILE A 19 0.79 -10.06 0.03
C ILE A 19 0.61 -10.67 -1.36
N MET A 20 1.02 -9.94 -2.40
CA MET A 20 0.96 -10.42 -3.79
C MET A 20 1.87 -11.63 -4.00
N LYS A 21 3.09 -11.64 -3.41
CA LYS A 21 4.00 -12.79 -3.45
C LYS A 21 3.41 -14.02 -2.75
N ALA A 22 2.76 -13.85 -1.60
CA ALA A 22 2.09 -14.94 -0.90
C ALA A 22 1.00 -15.58 -1.77
N TYR A 23 0.19 -14.76 -2.43
CA TYR A 23 -0.82 -15.22 -3.38
C TYR A 23 -0.20 -15.96 -4.57
N ARG A 24 0.85 -15.40 -5.18
CA ARG A 24 1.56 -16.02 -6.30
C ARG A 24 2.19 -17.37 -5.91
N GLU A 25 2.82 -17.46 -4.75
CA GLU A 25 3.42 -18.69 -4.26
C GLU A 25 2.38 -19.79 -4.09
N TRP A 26 1.23 -19.47 -3.52
CA TRP A 26 0.12 -20.40 -3.44
C TRP A 26 -0.38 -20.83 -4.83
N GLN A 27 -0.53 -19.91 -5.77
CA GLN A 27 -0.96 -20.24 -7.14
C GLN A 27 0.02 -21.19 -7.84
N LEU A 28 1.32 -21.01 -7.63
CA LEU A 28 2.36 -21.85 -8.26
C LEU A 28 2.50 -23.23 -7.60
N SER A 29 2.39 -23.27 -6.27
CA SER A 29 2.57 -24.52 -5.52
C SER A 29 1.30 -25.35 -5.41
N GLY A 30 0.13 -24.74 -5.43
CA GLY A 30 -1.15 -25.37 -5.12
C GLY A 30 -1.24 -25.89 -3.66
N ASP A 31 -0.36 -25.41 -2.77
CA ASP A 31 -0.28 -25.86 -1.37
C ASP A 31 -1.29 -25.12 -0.50
N ASP A 32 -2.42 -25.77 -0.22
CA ASP A 32 -3.46 -25.23 0.65
C ASP A 32 -3.03 -25.11 2.11
N ASN A 33 -2.07 -25.92 2.56
CA ASN A 33 -1.54 -25.79 3.93
C ASN A 33 -0.68 -24.54 4.04
N PHE A 34 0.13 -24.25 3.02
CA PHE A 34 0.86 -22.98 2.94
C PHE A 34 -0.11 -21.82 3.00
N LEU A 35 -1.17 -21.81 2.18
CA LEU A 35 -2.16 -20.74 2.17
C LEU A 35 -2.80 -20.54 3.54
N LYS A 36 -3.31 -21.62 4.17
CA LYS A 36 -3.94 -21.55 5.51
C LYS A 36 -3.00 -21.01 6.58
N ASN A 37 -1.72 -21.38 6.49
CA ASN A 37 -0.71 -20.94 7.47
C ASN A 37 -0.35 -19.45 7.32
N ILE A 38 -0.26 -18.94 6.07
CA ILE A 38 0.17 -17.55 5.82
C ILE A 38 -0.99 -16.55 5.87
N TYR A 39 -2.22 -16.99 5.63
CA TYR A 39 -3.39 -16.13 5.48
C TYR A 39 -3.66 -15.20 6.68
N PRO A 40 -3.53 -15.63 7.95
CA PRO A 40 -3.65 -14.69 9.08
C PRO A 40 -2.63 -13.56 9.03
N GLY A 41 -1.42 -13.85 8.53
CA GLY A 41 -0.37 -12.85 8.30
C GLY A 41 -0.74 -11.87 7.18
N VAL A 42 -1.33 -12.36 6.10
CA VAL A 42 -1.85 -11.55 4.98
C VAL A 42 -2.91 -10.56 5.48
N LYS A 43 -3.89 -11.05 6.24
CA LYS A 43 -4.93 -10.20 6.84
C LYS A 43 -4.33 -9.10 7.72
N LYS A 44 -3.39 -9.46 8.58
CA LYS A 44 -2.71 -8.52 9.46
C LYS A 44 -1.90 -7.48 8.69
N ALA A 45 -1.15 -7.91 7.68
CA ALA A 45 -0.35 -7.02 6.86
C ALA A 45 -1.21 -6.01 6.09
N LEU A 46 -2.30 -6.47 5.47
CA LEU A 46 -3.21 -5.58 4.76
C LEU A 46 -3.95 -4.63 5.69
N SER A 47 -4.44 -5.12 6.83
CA SER A 47 -5.14 -4.30 7.83
C SER A 47 -4.27 -3.21 8.46
N PHE A 48 -2.96 -3.30 8.32
CA PHE A 48 -2.05 -2.25 8.77
C PHE A 48 -2.26 -0.93 7.98
N ALA A 49 -2.72 -1.00 6.74
CA ALA A 49 -3.09 0.20 5.98
C ALA A 49 -4.25 0.97 6.63
N TRP A 50 -5.09 0.30 7.42
CA TRP A 50 -6.35 0.80 7.96
C TRP A 50 -6.26 1.23 9.44
N ILE A 51 -5.06 1.30 10.01
CA ILE A 51 -4.88 1.85 11.37
C ILE A 51 -5.20 3.35 11.38
N PRO A 52 -5.56 3.93 12.52
CA PRO A 52 -5.68 5.39 12.63
C PRO A 52 -4.41 6.08 12.13
N GLU A 53 -4.57 7.13 11.33
CA GLU A 53 -3.47 7.85 10.69
C GLU A 53 -2.59 6.98 9.77
N GLY A 54 -3.11 5.81 9.40
CA GLY A 54 -2.48 4.86 8.46
C GLY A 54 -2.65 5.30 7.00
N TRP A 55 -2.20 4.43 6.10
CA TRP A 55 -2.19 4.73 4.66
C TRP A 55 -3.58 4.87 4.05
N ASP A 56 -4.55 4.07 4.50
CA ASP A 56 -5.97 4.10 4.09
C ASP A 56 -6.85 4.05 5.34
N ALA A 57 -6.68 5.03 6.24
CA ALA A 57 -7.35 5.07 7.53
C ALA A 57 -8.87 5.27 7.42
N ASN A 58 -9.33 5.97 6.39
CA ASN A 58 -10.74 6.21 6.08
C ASN A 58 -11.41 5.05 5.32
N LYS A 59 -10.62 4.09 4.85
CA LYS A 59 -11.06 2.90 4.09
C LYS A 59 -11.85 3.27 2.83
N ASP A 60 -11.31 4.17 2.03
CA ASP A 60 -11.85 4.50 0.72
C ASP A 60 -11.13 3.81 -0.44
N GLY A 61 -10.08 3.04 -0.12
CA GLY A 61 -9.30 2.27 -1.07
C GLY A 61 -8.14 3.07 -1.68
N VAL A 62 -7.81 4.23 -1.12
CA VAL A 62 -6.73 5.11 -1.60
C VAL A 62 -5.63 5.21 -0.56
N MET A 63 -4.39 5.00 -0.99
CA MET A 63 -3.22 5.16 -0.12
C MET A 63 -2.82 6.63 -0.03
N GLU A 64 -2.88 7.16 1.18
CA GLU A 64 -2.53 8.53 1.52
C GLU A 64 -1.52 8.58 2.67
N GLY A 65 -1.30 9.76 3.24
CA GLY A 65 -0.39 9.92 4.38
C GLY A 65 1.06 9.68 4.03
N CYS A 66 1.84 9.27 5.05
CA CYS A 66 3.27 9.03 4.90
C CYS A 66 3.53 7.60 4.39
N GLN A 67 4.14 7.47 3.23
CA GLN A 67 4.39 6.20 2.56
C GLN A 67 5.89 6.00 2.35
N HIS A 68 6.56 5.52 3.40
CA HIS A 68 7.92 5.01 3.26
C HIS A 68 7.92 3.82 2.29
N ASN A 69 8.90 3.74 1.41
CA ASN A 69 8.97 2.72 0.37
C ASN A 69 10.41 2.22 0.17
N THR A 70 10.55 1.20 -0.68
CA THR A 70 11.84 0.55 -0.94
C THR A 70 12.81 1.38 -1.80
N MET A 71 12.39 2.54 -2.29
CA MET A 71 13.26 3.50 -2.97
C MET A 71 13.92 4.52 -2.02
N ASP A 72 13.72 4.35 -0.69
CA ASP A 72 14.23 5.24 0.35
C ASP A 72 13.71 6.69 0.24
N ILE A 73 12.52 6.86 -0.28
CA ILE A 73 11.77 8.12 -0.35
C ILE A 73 10.48 7.96 0.44
N GLU A 74 9.99 9.03 1.04
CA GLU A 74 8.69 9.05 1.66
C GLU A 74 7.74 9.90 0.83
N TYR A 75 6.73 9.27 0.25
CA TYR A 75 5.65 9.98 -0.41
C TYR A 75 4.63 10.47 0.61
N PHE A 76 4.02 11.60 0.30
CA PHE A 76 2.92 12.18 1.07
C PHE A 76 1.76 12.49 0.13
N GLY A 77 0.67 11.77 0.30
CA GLY A 77 -0.50 11.83 -0.57
C GLY A 77 -0.55 10.73 -1.62
N PRO A 78 -1.66 10.63 -2.35
CA PRO A 78 -1.86 9.59 -3.33
C PRO A 78 -0.83 9.62 -4.47
N ASN A 79 -0.26 8.46 -4.75
CA ASN A 79 0.66 8.30 -5.88
C ASN A 79 0.42 6.97 -6.58
N PRO A 80 0.65 6.88 -7.90
CA PRO A 80 0.29 5.70 -8.69
C PRO A 80 1.13 4.48 -8.32
N GLU A 81 2.41 4.65 -7.94
CA GLU A 81 3.27 3.52 -7.58
C GLU A 81 2.68 2.72 -6.42
N ILE A 82 2.53 3.36 -5.26
CA ILE A 82 2.07 2.66 -4.05
C ILE A 82 0.60 2.23 -4.20
N GLU A 83 -0.21 3.05 -4.86
CA GLU A 83 -1.61 2.73 -5.11
C GLU A 83 -1.77 1.45 -5.92
N PHE A 84 -1.01 1.24 -6.99
CA PHE A 84 -1.09 0.00 -7.77
C PHE A 84 -0.64 -1.23 -6.98
N TRP A 85 0.37 -1.10 -6.12
CA TRP A 85 0.74 -2.17 -5.19
C TRP A 85 -0.40 -2.49 -4.22
N TYR A 86 -1.07 -1.46 -3.70
CA TYR A 86 -2.20 -1.66 -2.78
C TYR A 86 -3.40 -2.31 -3.45
N LEU A 87 -3.81 -1.82 -4.61
CA LEU A 87 -4.91 -2.41 -5.39
C LEU A 87 -4.59 -3.86 -5.76
N GLY A 88 -3.36 -4.15 -6.15
CA GLY A 88 -2.88 -5.51 -6.39
C GLY A 88 -2.97 -6.41 -5.15
N ALA A 89 -2.57 -5.88 -3.98
CA ALA A 89 -2.67 -6.59 -2.71
C ALA A 89 -4.12 -6.85 -2.29
N LEU A 90 -5.01 -5.88 -2.45
CA LEU A 90 -6.45 -6.05 -2.22
C LEU A 90 -7.05 -7.16 -3.09
N LYS A 91 -6.70 -7.18 -4.37
CA LYS A 91 -7.14 -8.22 -5.31
C LYS A 91 -6.63 -9.61 -4.92
N ALA A 92 -5.35 -9.71 -4.58
CA ALA A 92 -4.73 -10.95 -4.14
C ALA A 92 -5.37 -11.46 -2.83
N ALA A 93 -5.56 -10.58 -1.87
CA ALA A 93 -6.18 -10.90 -0.59
C ALA A 93 -7.65 -11.33 -0.75
N ALA A 94 -8.40 -10.66 -1.62
CA ALA A 94 -9.78 -11.05 -1.95
C ALA A 94 -9.85 -12.46 -2.53
N ALA A 95 -8.94 -12.82 -3.44
CA ALA A 95 -8.89 -14.15 -4.03
C ALA A 95 -8.57 -15.24 -3.00
N MET A 96 -7.59 -14.99 -2.10
CA MET A 96 -7.28 -15.90 -0.99
C MET A 96 -8.45 -16.04 -0.01
N ALA A 97 -9.13 -14.93 0.33
CA ALA A 97 -10.31 -14.91 1.18
C ALA A 97 -11.47 -15.71 0.58
N HIS A 98 -11.71 -15.52 -0.72
CA HIS A 98 -12.71 -16.28 -1.46
C HIS A 98 -12.48 -17.78 -1.37
N TYR A 99 -11.26 -18.22 -1.66
CA TYR A 99 -10.88 -19.63 -1.61
C TYR A 99 -11.05 -20.24 -0.22
N LEU A 100 -10.68 -19.48 0.82
CA LEU A 100 -10.80 -19.91 2.22
C LEU A 100 -12.21 -19.68 2.81
N ASN A 101 -13.16 -19.20 2.01
CA ASN A 101 -14.53 -18.90 2.41
C ASN A 101 -14.66 -17.82 3.52
N ASP A 102 -13.71 -16.89 3.60
CA ASP A 102 -13.76 -15.71 4.48
C ASP A 102 -14.52 -14.57 3.78
N LYS A 103 -15.85 -14.66 3.80
CA LYS A 103 -16.73 -13.77 3.04
C LYS A 103 -16.66 -12.30 3.47
N ASP A 104 -16.42 -12.04 4.75
CA ASP A 104 -16.35 -10.68 5.27
C ASP A 104 -15.09 -9.97 4.80
N PHE A 105 -13.95 -10.68 4.84
CA PHE A 105 -12.71 -10.12 4.35
C PHE A 105 -12.66 -10.01 2.83
N GLU A 106 -13.20 -10.98 2.11
CA GLU A 106 -13.41 -10.93 0.65
C GLU A 106 -14.20 -9.68 0.26
N LYS A 107 -15.35 -9.43 0.92
CA LYS A 107 -16.18 -8.26 0.67
C LYS A 107 -15.44 -6.95 0.97
N THR A 108 -14.72 -6.88 2.07
CA THR A 108 -13.93 -5.72 2.43
C THR A 108 -12.91 -5.41 1.33
N CYS A 109 -12.09 -6.38 0.95
CA CYS A 109 -11.06 -6.20 -0.07
C CYS A 109 -11.64 -5.85 -1.45
N THR A 110 -12.73 -6.50 -1.87
CA THR A 110 -13.36 -6.21 -3.18
C THR A 110 -14.01 -4.83 -3.21
N THR A 111 -14.57 -4.38 -2.10
CA THR A 111 -15.17 -3.04 -1.99
C THR A 111 -14.08 -1.97 -2.11
N LEU A 112 -13.01 -2.09 -1.33
CA LEU A 112 -11.88 -1.14 -1.36
C LEU A 112 -11.19 -1.14 -2.73
N LEU A 113 -10.97 -2.32 -3.32
CA LEU A 113 -10.43 -2.43 -4.67
C LEU A 113 -11.28 -1.67 -5.71
N SER A 114 -12.59 -1.83 -5.66
CA SER A 114 -13.49 -1.17 -6.61
C SER A 114 -13.51 0.35 -6.42
N MET A 115 -13.53 0.81 -5.17
CA MET A 115 -13.53 2.25 -4.85
C MET A 115 -12.20 2.89 -5.22
N GLY A 116 -11.08 2.28 -4.79
CA GLY A 116 -9.73 2.79 -5.05
C GLY A 116 -9.39 2.81 -6.53
N SER A 117 -9.68 1.72 -7.27
CA SER A 117 -9.45 1.67 -8.71
C SER A 117 -10.17 2.81 -9.45
N LYS A 118 -11.45 2.99 -9.13
CA LYS A 118 -12.24 4.07 -9.74
C LYS A 118 -11.68 5.44 -9.37
N TRP A 119 -11.37 5.65 -8.11
CA TRP A 119 -10.84 6.93 -7.64
C TRP A 119 -9.50 7.26 -8.31
N THR A 120 -8.62 6.26 -8.43
CA THR A 120 -7.30 6.40 -9.06
C THR A 120 -7.42 6.80 -10.53
N ASP A 121 -8.28 6.15 -11.29
CA ASP A 121 -8.53 6.49 -12.70
C ASP A 121 -9.11 7.90 -12.83
N GLU A 122 -10.05 8.28 -11.98
CA GLU A 122 -10.73 9.58 -12.05
C GLU A 122 -9.86 10.75 -11.55
N ASN A 123 -8.90 10.49 -10.65
CA ASN A 123 -8.17 11.55 -9.94
C ASN A 123 -6.68 11.60 -10.21
N LEU A 124 -6.05 10.48 -10.57
CA LEU A 124 -4.61 10.42 -10.84
C LEU A 124 -4.29 10.28 -12.33
N PHE A 125 -5.24 9.88 -13.19
CA PHE A 125 -5.01 9.77 -14.62
C PHE A 125 -5.36 11.09 -15.33
N ASN A 126 -4.40 11.66 -16.06
CA ASN A 126 -4.57 12.94 -16.77
C ASN A 126 -4.97 12.77 -18.25
N GLY A 127 -5.21 11.53 -18.70
CA GLY A 127 -5.50 11.20 -20.09
C GLY A 127 -4.30 10.64 -20.85
N GLU A 128 -3.10 10.74 -20.30
CA GLU A 128 -1.84 10.28 -20.89
C GLU A 128 -1.07 9.39 -19.90
N PHE A 129 -0.93 9.80 -18.65
CA PHE A 129 -0.26 9.05 -17.60
C PHE A 129 -0.90 9.33 -16.22
N TYR A 130 -0.57 8.48 -15.25
CA TYR A 130 -0.92 8.72 -13.86
C TYR A 130 0.12 9.63 -13.19
N PHE A 131 -0.33 10.48 -12.28
CA PHE A 131 0.54 11.45 -11.57
C PHE A 131 0.30 11.42 -10.07
N GLN A 132 1.29 11.84 -9.32
CA GLN A 132 1.19 11.97 -7.87
C GLN A 132 0.45 13.24 -7.47
N LYS A 133 -0.40 13.16 -6.44
CA LYS A 133 -0.93 14.32 -5.72
C LYS A 133 -0.17 14.49 -4.41
N ILE A 134 0.63 15.53 -4.31
CA ILE A 134 1.42 15.83 -3.12
C ILE A 134 0.50 16.43 -2.05
N GLN A 135 0.42 15.75 -0.89
CA GLN A 135 -0.37 16.17 0.27
C GLN A 135 0.48 16.14 1.53
N PRO A 136 1.36 17.13 1.76
CA PRO A 136 2.22 17.16 2.93
C PRO A 136 1.39 17.17 4.23
N VAL A 137 1.86 16.42 5.24
CA VAL A 137 1.26 16.48 6.57
C VAL A 137 1.59 17.82 7.24
N LYS A 138 0.67 18.33 8.04
CA LYS A 138 0.85 19.61 8.74
C LYS A 138 1.81 19.50 9.94
N ASP A 139 1.80 18.37 10.62
CA ASP A 139 2.62 18.08 11.79
C ASP A 139 3.20 16.66 11.68
N LYS A 140 4.45 16.47 12.11
CA LYS A 140 5.09 15.15 12.21
C LYS A 140 4.35 14.21 13.18
N ASN A 141 3.64 14.78 14.14
CA ASN A 141 2.81 14.01 15.08
C ASN A 141 1.56 13.42 14.44
N ASP A 142 1.20 13.88 13.23
CA ASP A 142 0.09 13.33 12.44
C ASP A 142 0.50 12.06 11.67
N ILE A 143 1.75 11.61 11.82
CA ILE A 143 2.24 10.38 11.19
C ILE A 143 2.18 9.24 12.19
N ALA A 144 1.42 8.21 11.89
CA ALA A 144 1.34 7.03 12.74
C ALA A 144 2.71 6.35 12.92
N ASN A 145 2.90 5.73 14.08
CA ASN A 145 4.13 5.01 14.38
C ASN A 145 4.39 3.88 13.36
N GLY A 146 5.60 3.85 12.82
CA GLY A 146 6.02 2.83 11.87
C GLY A 146 5.75 3.17 10.41
N LEU A 147 5.26 4.36 10.09
CA LEU A 147 5.05 4.80 8.71
C LEU A 147 6.20 5.64 8.16
N SER A 148 6.99 6.30 9.00
CA SER A 148 8.14 7.10 8.57
C SER A 148 9.47 6.56 9.10
N ALA A 149 10.45 6.47 8.23
CA ALA A 149 11.86 6.21 8.57
C ALA A 149 12.65 7.51 8.70
N GLY A 150 12.07 8.67 8.37
CA GLY A 150 12.75 9.95 8.31
C GLY A 150 13.72 10.07 7.12
N MET A 151 13.56 9.21 6.12
CA MET A 151 14.40 9.19 4.93
C MET A 151 13.79 10.05 3.84
N GLY A 152 14.59 10.92 3.25
CA GLY A 152 14.23 11.71 2.07
C GLY A 152 13.50 13.03 2.33
N ALA A 153 12.83 13.21 3.46
CA ALA A 153 12.18 14.47 3.81
C ALA A 153 12.70 15.02 5.13
N LYS A 154 13.51 16.06 5.07
CA LYS A 154 13.94 16.80 6.27
C LYS A 154 12.79 17.59 6.87
N ASP A 155 11.86 18.00 6.03
CA ASP A 155 10.62 18.68 6.41
C ASP A 155 9.45 18.02 5.66
N VAL A 156 8.66 17.27 6.40
CA VAL A 156 7.50 16.53 5.86
C VAL A 156 6.41 17.45 5.30
N SER A 157 6.45 18.73 5.66
CA SER A 157 5.53 19.75 5.15
C SER A 157 6.01 20.42 3.85
N ASN A 158 7.24 20.13 3.41
CA ASN A 158 7.82 20.77 2.23
C ASN A 158 7.67 19.87 0.99
N PRO A 159 6.82 20.25 0.01
CA PRO A 159 6.62 19.51 -1.23
C PRO A 159 7.89 19.43 -2.10
N ASP A 160 8.89 20.28 -1.92
CA ASP A 160 10.15 20.24 -2.68
C ASP A 160 10.97 18.97 -2.42
N PHE A 161 10.66 18.23 -1.35
CA PHE A 161 11.26 16.94 -1.06
C PHE A 161 10.47 15.75 -1.61
N GLN A 162 9.37 16.01 -2.31
CA GLN A 162 8.59 14.98 -2.99
C GLN A 162 9.05 14.82 -4.44
N ILE A 163 8.87 13.61 -4.97
CA ILE A 163 8.95 13.42 -6.42
C ILE A 163 7.79 14.22 -7.01
N GLY A 164 8.07 15.09 -7.97
CA GLY A 164 7.08 16.01 -8.51
C GLY A 164 5.87 15.30 -9.15
N GLU A 165 4.77 16.02 -9.27
CA GLU A 165 3.60 15.54 -10.00
C GLU A 165 3.99 15.18 -11.44
N GLY A 166 3.58 14.01 -11.92
CA GLY A 166 3.89 13.54 -13.27
C GLY A 166 5.18 12.75 -13.43
N CYS A 167 5.76 12.20 -12.35
CA CYS A 167 6.93 11.33 -12.44
C CYS A 167 6.57 9.99 -13.10
N LEU A 168 7.13 9.73 -14.29
CA LEU A 168 6.92 8.47 -15.02
C LEU A 168 7.54 7.25 -14.33
N VAL A 169 8.56 7.44 -13.51
CA VAL A 169 9.22 6.34 -12.76
C VAL A 169 8.23 5.65 -11.84
N ASP A 170 7.35 6.40 -11.21
CA ASP A 170 6.33 5.87 -10.30
C ASP A 170 5.40 4.88 -11.01
N GLN A 171 5.10 5.11 -12.27
CA GLN A 171 4.22 4.24 -13.05
C GLN A 171 4.90 2.93 -13.45
N LEU A 172 6.17 2.97 -13.79
CA LEU A 172 6.93 1.79 -14.22
C LEU A 172 7.21 0.80 -13.08
N VAL A 173 7.35 1.29 -11.87
CA VAL A 173 7.62 0.44 -10.70
C VAL A 173 6.35 -0.20 -10.17
N GLY A 174 5.21 0.45 -10.28
CA GLY A 174 3.91 -0.06 -9.81
C GLY A 174 3.18 -0.97 -10.81
N GLN A 175 3.64 -1.04 -12.05
CA GLN A 175 3.09 -1.91 -13.09
C GLN A 175 3.77 -3.28 -13.12
#